data_cad1b14f37cc86831e8aed79807f1135
#
_entry.id   cad1b14f37cc86831e8aed79807f1135
#
_cell.length_a   1.000
_cell.length_b   1.000
_cell.length_c   1.000
_cell.angle_alpha   90.00
_cell.angle_beta   90.00
_cell.angle_gamma   90.00
#
_symmetry.space_group_name_H-M   'P 1'
#
loop_
_entity.id
_entity.type
_entity.pdbx_description
1 polymer ?
#
loop_
_entity_poly.entity_id
_entity_poly.type
_entity_poly.pdbx_seq_one_letter_code
_entity_poly.pdbx_strand_id
1 'polypeptide(L)'
;MENVFVTAFGLLFIFAMTTFGALMACFIPEKKFGAWFPLLGGFSAGIMVAASVWSLILPALETAGSFAALKVGGGIALGGAFIYVFGLLFPEDESAGFNKLFVAMTAHNIPEGLAVGFALGAAAAGGRAIVGLPVAIGIGLQNFPEGAAITLPARQIYNRKKAFLKGVLSGAVEPIGGVAGVLTVGLISSVMPYLTAFSAGAMLFVVFSEFTAKKEADGAKNAIGAIVGFILMMAADVLLSA
;
A
#
# COMPACT_ATOMS: atom_id res chain seq x y z
N MET A 1 7.06 -19.81 -21.22
CA MET A 1 6.44 -20.37 -20.00
C MET A 1 7.03 -19.74 -18.74
N GLU A 2 8.34 -19.61 -18.64
CA GLU A 2 9.03 -19.01 -17.46
C GLU A 2 8.51 -17.59 -17.12
N ASN A 3 8.45 -16.68 -18.10
CA ASN A 3 7.96 -15.32 -17.87
C ASN A 3 6.52 -15.28 -17.34
N VAL A 4 5.63 -16.16 -17.81
CA VAL A 4 4.25 -16.25 -17.32
C VAL A 4 4.23 -16.74 -15.87
N PHE A 5 5.06 -17.71 -15.54
CA PHE A 5 5.16 -18.23 -14.18
C PHE A 5 5.70 -17.17 -13.21
N VAL A 6 6.77 -16.47 -13.57
CA VAL A 6 7.35 -15.39 -12.74
C VAL A 6 6.35 -14.25 -12.54
N THR A 7 5.63 -13.85 -13.59
CA THR A 7 4.61 -12.82 -13.51
C THR A 7 3.46 -13.24 -12.58
N ALA A 8 2.93 -14.44 -12.77
CA ALA A 8 1.87 -14.95 -11.91
C ALA A 8 2.32 -15.08 -10.45
N PHE A 9 3.55 -15.54 -10.21
CA PHE A 9 4.13 -15.62 -8.88
C PHE A 9 4.22 -14.24 -8.22
N GLY A 10 4.74 -13.22 -8.92
CA GLY A 10 4.86 -11.87 -8.36
C GLY A 10 3.51 -11.27 -7.98
N LEU A 11 2.49 -11.42 -8.84
CA LEU A 11 1.13 -10.92 -8.56
C LEU A 11 0.45 -11.67 -7.41
N LEU A 12 0.64 -12.97 -7.32
CA LEU A 12 0.10 -13.76 -6.21
C LEU A 12 0.87 -13.50 -4.91
N PHE A 13 2.16 -13.20 -4.99
CA PHE A 13 2.99 -12.92 -3.83
C PHE A 13 2.54 -11.66 -3.09
N ILE A 14 2.29 -10.55 -3.82
CA ILE A 14 1.82 -9.31 -3.18
C ILE A 14 0.50 -9.56 -2.44
N PHE A 15 -0.49 -10.18 -3.06
CA PHE A 15 -1.76 -10.54 -2.42
C PHE A 15 -1.60 -11.52 -1.25
N ALA A 16 -0.69 -12.50 -1.37
CA ALA A 16 -0.42 -13.44 -0.30
C ALA A 16 0.17 -12.75 0.93
N MET A 17 1.01 -11.73 0.74
CA MET A 17 1.60 -10.95 1.82
C MET A 17 0.56 -10.11 2.55
N THR A 18 -0.35 -9.41 1.84
CA THR A 18 -1.51 -8.73 2.44
C THR A 18 -2.38 -9.70 3.23
N THR A 19 -2.70 -10.85 2.64
CA THR A 19 -3.49 -11.91 3.28
C THR A 19 -2.79 -12.46 4.53
N PHE A 20 -1.47 -12.67 4.46
CA PHE A 20 -0.68 -13.17 5.58
C PHE A 20 -0.61 -12.14 6.73
N GLY A 21 -0.47 -10.85 6.42
CA GLY A 21 -0.56 -9.78 7.40
C GLY A 21 -1.93 -9.73 8.09
N ALA A 22 -3.00 -9.85 7.33
CA ALA A 22 -4.36 -9.94 7.85
C ALA A 22 -4.55 -11.17 8.76
N LEU A 23 -3.99 -12.31 8.37
CA LEU A 23 -4.03 -13.54 9.16
C LEU A 23 -3.27 -13.36 10.48
N MET A 24 -2.04 -12.84 10.43
CA MET A 24 -1.22 -12.61 11.63
C MET A 24 -1.90 -11.68 12.63
N ALA A 25 -2.56 -10.62 12.16
CA ALA A 25 -3.34 -9.73 12.98
C ALA A 25 -4.46 -10.44 13.76
N CYS A 26 -5.01 -11.54 13.23
CA CYS A 26 -6.05 -12.32 13.91
C CYS A 26 -5.51 -13.13 15.10
N PHE A 27 -4.22 -13.42 15.17
CA PHE A 27 -3.60 -14.17 16.28
C PHE A 27 -3.20 -13.28 17.46
N ILE A 28 -3.18 -11.95 17.30
CA ILE A 28 -2.88 -11.03 18.40
C ILE A 28 -3.97 -11.17 19.47
N PRO A 29 -3.62 -11.53 20.74
CA PRO A 29 -4.60 -11.66 21.81
C PRO A 29 -5.26 -10.33 22.13
N GLU A 30 -6.57 -10.33 22.34
CA GLU A 30 -7.34 -9.11 22.64
C GLU A 30 -6.83 -8.36 23.86
N LYS A 31 -6.37 -9.08 24.90
CA LYS A 31 -5.77 -8.49 26.12
C LYS A 31 -4.49 -7.69 25.85
N LYS A 32 -3.76 -8.00 24.76
CA LYS A 32 -2.52 -7.31 24.36
C LYS A 32 -2.77 -6.26 23.28
N PHE A 33 -3.97 -6.22 22.73
CA PHE A 33 -4.32 -5.39 21.59
C PHE A 33 -4.06 -3.91 21.87
N GLY A 34 -4.61 -3.37 22.97
CA GLY A 34 -4.43 -1.96 23.34
C GLY A 34 -2.97 -1.55 23.55
N ALA A 35 -2.14 -2.45 24.09
CA ALA A 35 -0.73 -2.16 24.37
C ALA A 35 0.16 -2.13 23.11
N TRP A 36 -0.15 -2.97 22.11
CA TRP A 36 0.65 -3.11 20.88
C TRP A 36 0.10 -2.29 19.70
N PHE A 37 -1.18 -1.91 19.76
CA PHE A 37 -1.85 -1.20 18.67
C PHE A 37 -1.16 0.10 18.27
N PRO A 38 -0.71 0.99 19.21
CA PRO A 38 0.01 2.20 18.81
C PRO A 38 1.34 1.92 18.12
N LEU A 39 2.08 0.92 18.61
CA LEU A 39 3.37 0.53 18.01
C LEU A 39 3.18 -0.03 16.60
N LEU A 40 2.22 -0.95 16.42
CA LEU A 40 1.93 -1.57 15.13
C LEU A 40 1.31 -0.57 14.14
N GLY A 41 0.45 0.32 14.63
CA GLY A 41 -0.09 1.41 13.83
C GLY A 41 1.01 2.33 13.33
N GLY A 42 1.88 2.79 14.22
CA GLY A 42 3.05 3.58 13.84
C GLY A 42 3.94 2.86 12.83
N PHE A 43 4.24 1.58 13.07
CA PHE A 43 5.06 0.75 12.18
C PHE A 43 4.47 0.70 10.76
N SER A 44 3.15 0.47 10.64
CA SER A 44 2.45 0.50 9.37
C SER A 44 2.55 1.88 8.70
N ALA A 45 2.31 2.97 9.45
CA ALA A 45 2.43 4.33 8.94
C ALA A 45 3.84 4.63 8.41
N GLY A 46 4.86 4.21 9.15
CA GLY A 46 6.26 4.39 8.73
C GLY A 46 6.59 3.68 7.43
N ILE A 47 6.12 2.43 7.28
CA ILE A 47 6.26 1.67 6.03
C ILE A 47 5.54 2.40 4.89
N MET A 48 4.29 2.82 5.08
CA MET A 48 3.50 3.51 4.06
C MET A 48 4.16 4.82 3.62
N VAL A 49 4.73 5.62 4.54
CA VAL A 49 5.46 6.85 4.18
C VAL A 49 6.71 6.52 3.37
N ALA A 50 7.51 5.55 3.79
CA ALA A 50 8.71 5.15 3.07
C ALA A 50 8.37 4.64 1.66
N ALA A 51 7.39 3.73 1.54
CA ALA A 51 6.90 3.23 0.27
C ALA A 51 6.38 4.35 -0.65
N SER A 52 5.62 5.31 -0.09
CA SER A 52 5.16 6.48 -0.87
C SER A 52 6.33 7.24 -1.48
N VAL A 53 7.45 7.36 -0.79
CA VAL A 53 8.63 8.09 -1.28
C VAL A 53 9.41 7.24 -2.28
N TRP A 54 9.90 6.06 -1.86
CA TRP A 54 10.86 5.27 -2.66
C TRP A 54 10.20 4.49 -3.78
N SER A 55 9.07 3.84 -3.51
CA SER A 55 8.41 2.99 -4.51
C SER A 55 7.48 3.76 -5.45
N LEU A 56 6.99 4.97 -5.08
CA LEU A 56 6.01 5.71 -5.89
C LEU A 56 6.50 7.08 -6.34
N ILE A 57 6.91 7.98 -5.42
CA ILE A 57 7.25 9.37 -5.77
C ILE A 57 8.56 9.45 -6.55
N LEU A 58 9.62 8.81 -6.07
CA LEU A 58 10.92 8.87 -6.74
C LEU A 58 10.86 8.30 -8.16
N PRO A 59 10.31 7.09 -8.42
CA PRO A 59 10.15 6.57 -9.78
C PRO A 59 9.24 7.45 -10.66
N ALA A 60 8.18 8.05 -10.07
CA ALA A 60 7.34 8.98 -10.80
C ALA A 60 8.10 10.23 -11.25
N LEU A 61 8.96 10.81 -10.38
CA LEU A 61 9.80 11.96 -10.71
C LEU A 61 10.80 11.64 -11.83
N GLU A 62 11.44 10.47 -11.77
CA GLU A 62 12.42 10.02 -12.77
C GLU A 62 11.79 9.84 -14.17
N THR A 63 10.54 9.38 -14.21
CA THR A 63 9.86 9.02 -15.47
C THR A 63 8.95 10.12 -16.02
N ALA A 64 8.58 11.13 -15.22
CA ALA A 64 7.63 12.19 -15.63
C ALA A 64 8.21 13.21 -16.63
N GLY A 65 9.52 13.21 -16.91
CA GLY A 65 10.15 14.10 -17.87
C GLY A 65 10.09 15.58 -17.48
N SER A 66 9.93 16.46 -18.46
CA SER A 66 9.87 17.91 -18.19
C SER A 66 8.74 18.28 -17.23
N PHE A 67 9.03 19.20 -16.29
CA PHE A 67 8.10 19.63 -15.23
C PHE A 67 7.67 18.48 -14.29
N ALA A 68 8.54 17.48 -14.07
CA ALA A 68 8.26 16.32 -13.22
C ALA A 68 7.68 16.70 -11.86
N ALA A 69 8.28 17.65 -11.15
CA ALA A 69 7.81 18.10 -9.84
C ALA A 69 6.36 18.62 -9.85
N LEU A 70 5.97 19.36 -10.91
CA LEU A 70 4.60 19.88 -11.05
C LEU A 70 3.60 18.75 -11.35
N LYS A 71 3.97 17.83 -12.25
CA LYS A 71 3.14 16.68 -12.62
C LYS A 71 2.92 15.73 -11.45
N VAL A 72 4.02 15.37 -10.78
CA VAL A 72 3.97 14.46 -9.61
C VAL A 72 3.29 15.14 -8.44
N GLY A 73 3.59 16.41 -8.15
CA GLY A 73 2.90 17.18 -7.13
C GLY A 73 1.40 17.31 -7.38
N GLY A 74 1.00 17.52 -8.64
CA GLY A 74 -0.41 17.52 -9.05
C GLY A 74 -1.07 16.15 -8.84
N GLY A 75 -0.38 15.05 -9.19
CA GLY A 75 -0.85 13.69 -8.93
C GLY A 75 -1.06 13.43 -7.44
N ILE A 76 -0.08 13.79 -6.60
CA ILE A 76 -0.18 13.67 -5.14
C ILE A 76 -1.37 14.47 -4.60
N ALA A 77 -1.53 15.71 -5.04
CA ALA A 77 -2.65 16.56 -4.61
C ALA A 77 -4.01 15.95 -5.01
N LEU A 78 -4.11 15.42 -6.22
CA LEU A 78 -5.33 14.75 -6.69
C LEU A 78 -5.63 13.47 -5.92
N GLY A 79 -4.62 12.65 -5.61
CA GLY A 79 -4.78 11.44 -4.80
C GLY A 79 -5.28 11.75 -3.39
N GLY A 80 -4.66 12.73 -2.73
CA GLY A 80 -5.11 13.21 -1.41
C GLY A 80 -6.53 13.79 -1.44
N ALA A 81 -6.82 14.64 -2.45
CA ALA A 81 -8.15 15.21 -2.64
C ALA A 81 -9.21 14.13 -2.91
N PHE A 82 -8.87 13.10 -3.66
CA PHE A 82 -9.77 11.97 -3.92
C PHE A 82 -10.19 11.29 -2.62
N ILE A 83 -9.23 10.92 -1.76
CA ILE A 83 -9.54 10.28 -0.46
C ILE A 83 -10.33 11.22 0.45
N TYR A 84 -10.00 12.51 0.47
CA TYR A 84 -10.75 13.51 1.22
C TYR A 84 -12.21 13.57 0.78
N VAL A 85 -12.46 13.79 -0.52
CA VAL A 85 -13.83 13.87 -1.08
C VAL A 85 -14.57 12.56 -0.90
N PHE A 86 -13.89 11.43 -1.16
CA PHE A 86 -14.48 10.11 -0.95
C PHE A 86 -14.88 9.91 0.52
N GLY A 87 -14.04 10.40 1.46
CA GLY A 87 -14.36 10.37 2.88
C GLY A 87 -15.65 11.12 3.26
N LEU A 88 -15.99 12.20 2.53
CA LEU A 88 -17.22 12.95 2.77
C LEU A 88 -18.51 12.20 2.37
N LEU A 89 -18.39 11.12 1.58
CA LEU A 89 -19.54 10.31 1.15
C LEU A 89 -19.99 9.31 2.21
N PHE A 90 -19.22 9.12 3.29
CA PHE A 90 -19.57 8.21 4.37
C PHE A 90 -20.15 8.99 5.56
N PRO A 91 -21.29 8.54 6.14
CA PRO A 91 -21.83 9.16 7.34
C PRO A 91 -20.85 9.00 8.52
N GLU A 92 -20.91 9.93 9.46
CA GLU A 92 -20.10 9.91 10.68
C GLU A 92 -20.75 8.98 11.73
N ASP A 93 -20.57 7.68 11.57
CA ASP A 93 -20.95 6.67 12.57
C ASP A 93 -19.69 5.93 13.08
N GLU A 94 -19.84 5.08 14.11
CA GLU A 94 -18.71 4.31 14.68
C GLU A 94 -17.99 3.42 13.64
N SER A 95 -18.68 3.03 12.57
CA SER A 95 -18.10 2.25 11.46
C SER A 95 -17.53 3.12 10.35
N ALA A 96 -17.85 4.41 10.31
CA ALA A 96 -17.45 5.33 9.24
C ALA A 96 -15.93 5.49 9.16
N GLY A 97 -15.26 5.64 10.29
CA GLY A 97 -13.80 5.71 10.35
C GLY A 97 -13.14 4.47 9.74
N PHE A 98 -13.64 3.28 10.09
CA PHE A 98 -13.16 2.03 9.51
C PHE A 98 -13.49 1.93 8.01
N ASN A 99 -14.69 2.32 7.59
CA ASN A 99 -15.08 2.26 6.19
C ASN A 99 -14.23 3.21 5.33
N LYS A 100 -13.95 4.42 5.81
CA LYS A 100 -13.03 5.37 5.15
C LYS A 100 -11.63 4.76 5.01
N LEU A 101 -11.08 4.22 6.10
CA LEU A 101 -9.78 3.52 6.09
C LEU A 101 -9.79 2.35 5.10
N PHE A 102 -10.79 1.47 5.17
CA PHE A 102 -10.89 0.30 4.31
C PHE A 102 -10.92 0.67 2.83
N VAL A 103 -11.72 1.67 2.45
CA VAL A 103 -11.80 2.10 1.06
C VAL A 103 -10.52 2.79 0.61
N ALA A 104 -9.95 3.65 1.45
CA ALA A 104 -8.70 4.31 1.13
C ALA A 104 -7.58 3.29 0.92
N MET A 105 -7.43 2.31 1.83
CA MET A 105 -6.46 1.22 1.73
C MET A 105 -6.71 0.32 0.51
N THR A 106 -7.96 0.02 0.18
CA THR A 106 -8.31 -0.75 -1.02
C THR A 106 -8.03 0.04 -2.30
N ALA A 107 -8.30 1.35 -2.29
CA ALA A 107 -8.08 2.19 -3.45
C ALA A 107 -6.59 2.35 -3.81
N HIS A 108 -5.69 2.43 -2.82
CA HIS A 108 -4.27 2.52 -3.13
C HIS A 108 -3.64 1.18 -3.53
N ASN A 109 -4.18 0.05 -3.10
CA ASN A 109 -3.71 -1.27 -3.54
C ASN A 109 -3.89 -1.49 -5.06
N ILE A 110 -4.83 -0.77 -5.71
CA ILE A 110 -5.01 -0.84 -7.17
C ILE A 110 -3.78 -0.32 -7.92
N PRO A 111 -3.28 0.92 -7.68
CA PRO A 111 -2.03 1.40 -8.26
C PRO A 111 -0.80 0.56 -7.94
N GLU A 112 -0.73 -0.05 -6.76
CA GLU A 112 0.36 -0.96 -6.40
C GLU A 112 0.35 -2.22 -7.26
N GLY A 113 -0.82 -2.84 -7.39
CA GLY A 113 -1.00 -3.95 -8.32
C GLY A 113 -0.61 -3.56 -9.75
N LEU A 114 -1.10 -2.40 -10.23
CA LEU A 114 -0.73 -1.87 -11.55
C LEU A 114 0.78 -1.68 -11.70
N ALA A 115 1.47 -1.16 -10.68
CA ALA A 115 2.92 -0.93 -10.70
C ALA A 115 3.69 -2.25 -10.80
N VAL A 116 3.32 -3.26 -9.99
CA VAL A 116 3.91 -4.61 -10.06
C VAL A 116 3.63 -5.25 -11.42
N GLY A 117 2.39 -5.20 -11.89
CA GLY A 117 2.01 -5.74 -13.19
C GLY A 117 2.76 -5.09 -14.35
N PHE A 118 2.91 -3.75 -14.31
CA PHE A 118 3.70 -3.01 -15.28
C PHE A 118 5.18 -3.42 -15.26
N ALA A 119 5.81 -3.48 -14.07
CA ALA A 119 7.22 -3.84 -13.94
C ALA A 119 7.49 -5.26 -14.47
N LEU A 120 6.66 -6.24 -14.07
CA LEU A 120 6.78 -7.62 -14.52
C LEU A 120 6.46 -7.76 -16.01
N GLY A 121 5.43 -7.08 -16.51
CA GLY A 121 5.03 -7.10 -17.91
C GLY A 121 6.06 -6.45 -18.83
N ALA A 122 6.61 -5.30 -18.45
CA ALA A 122 7.67 -4.62 -19.20
C ALA A 122 8.95 -5.49 -19.26
N ALA A 123 9.34 -6.08 -18.12
CA ALA A 123 10.48 -6.99 -18.05
C ALA A 123 10.24 -8.27 -18.87
N ALA A 124 9.01 -8.80 -18.88
CA ALA A 124 8.64 -9.96 -19.71
C ALA A 124 8.68 -9.63 -21.21
N ALA A 125 8.28 -8.43 -21.62
CA ALA A 125 8.39 -7.95 -22.99
C ALA A 125 9.86 -7.85 -23.45
N GLY A 126 10.78 -7.50 -22.52
CA GLY A 126 12.23 -7.58 -22.72
C GLY A 126 12.82 -8.99 -22.62
N GLY A 127 11.97 -10.03 -22.49
CA GLY A 127 12.36 -11.44 -22.45
C GLY A 127 12.71 -11.99 -21.06
N ARG A 128 12.75 -11.17 -19.99
CA ARG A 128 13.24 -11.57 -18.67
C ARG A 128 12.34 -11.01 -17.53
N ALA A 129 11.15 -11.58 -17.34
CA ALA A 129 10.21 -11.15 -16.28
C ALA A 129 10.86 -11.12 -14.88
N ILE A 130 11.87 -11.94 -14.63
CA ILE A 130 12.60 -11.99 -13.35
C ILE A 130 13.20 -10.64 -12.93
N VAL A 131 13.52 -9.77 -13.89
CA VAL A 131 14.07 -8.42 -13.64
C VAL A 131 13.03 -7.49 -12.99
N GLY A 132 11.74 -7.77 -13.17
CA GLY A 132 10.65 -7.04 -12.49
C GLY A 132 10.31 -7.57 -11.09
N LEU A 133 10.89 -8.72 -10.69
CA LEU A 133 10.55 -9.37 -9.42
C LEU A 133 10.94 -8.56 -8.16
N PRO A 134 12.06 -7.80 -8.13
CA PRO A 134 12.38 -6.95 -6.99
C PRO A 134 11.27 -5.97 -6.63
N VAL A 135 10.58 -5.38 -7.63
CA VAL A 135 9.43 -4.50 -7.40
C VAL A 135 8.28 -5.25 -6.70
N ALA A 136 7.97 -6.47 -7.17
CA ALA A 136 6.95 -7.31 -6.53
C ALA A 136 7.34 -7.70 -5.09
N ILE A 137 8.61 -7.98 -4.83
CA ILE A 137 9.11 -8.30 -3.49
C ILE A 137 9.02 -7.07 -2.58
N GLY A 138 9.45 -5.90 -3.03
CA GLY A 138 9.38 -4.65 -2.27
C GLY A 138 7.95 -4.32 -1.87
N ILE A 139 7.04 -4.27 -2.85
CA ILE A 139 5.62 -4.02 -2.60
C ILE A 139 5.00 -5.12 -1.74
N GLY A 140 5.33 -6.39 -1.95
CA GLY A 140 4.83 -7.47 -1.10
C GLY A 140 5.27 -7.34 0.36
N LEU A 141 6.49 -6.92 0.64
CA LEU A 141 6.96 -6.70 2.02
C LEU A 141 6.18 -5.59 2.72
N GLN A 142 5.80 -4.51 2.03
CA GLN A 142 4.96 -3.46 2.62
C GLN A 142 3.51 -3.93 2.82
N ASN A 143 2.99 -4.75 1.92
CA ASN A 143 1.62 -5.26 1.99
C ASN A 143 1.36 -6.13 3.23
N PHE A 144 2.39 -6.79 3.77
CA PHE A 144 2.24 -7.55 5.00
C PHE A 144 1.78 -6.69 6.20
N PRO A 145 2.42 -5.57 6.58
CA PRO A 145 1.88 -4.68 7.60
C PRO A 145 0.55 -4.05 7.21
N GLU A 146 0.29 -3.79 5.95
CA GLU A 146 -0.95 -3.19 5.47
C GLU A 146 -2.15 -4.10 5.68
N GLY A 147 -2.03 -5.40 5.39
CA GLY A 147 -3.05 -6.38 5.72
C GLY A 147 -3.39 -6.41 7.22
N ALA A 148 -2.37 -6.25 8.07
CA ALA A 148 -2.56 -6.11 9.50
C ALA A 148 -3.22 -4.77 9.87
N ALA A 149 -2.82 -3.66 9.22
CA ALA A 149 -3.34 -2.32 9.48
C ALA A 149 -4.85 -2.19 9.20
N ILE A 150 -5.39 -2.98 8.27
CA ILE A 150 -6.83 -3.06 8.03
C ILE A 150 -7.51 -4.00 9.03
N THR A 151 -6.92 -5.16 9.26
CA THR A 151 -7.54 -6.20 10.06
C THR A 151 -7.62 -5.84 11.53
N LEU A 152 -6.62 -5.12 12.06
CA LEU A 152 -6.59 -4.71 13.47
C LEU A 152 -7.75 -3.79 13.86
N PRO A 153 -8.04 -2.66 13.15
CA PRO A 153 -9.22 -1.85 13.43
C PRO A 153 -10.53 -2.60 13.16
N ALA A 154 -10.58 -3.44 12.12
CA ALA A 154 -11.75 -4.25 11.82
C ALA A 154 -12.11 -5.19 12.98
N ARG A 155 -11.13 -5.69 13.75
CA ARG A 155 -11.36 -6.54 14.92
C ARG A 155 -11.98 -5.81 16.12
N GLN A 156 -11.97 -4.50 16.14
CA GLN A 156 -12.68 -3.72 17.15
C GLN A 156 -14.19 -3.67 16.87
N ILE A 157 -14.59 -3.86 15.61
CA ILE A 157 -15.99 -3.72 15.14
C ILE A 157 -16.58 -5.08 14.79
N TYR A 158 -15.76 -5.99 14.24
CA TYR A 158 -16.21 -7.27 13.72
C TYR A 158 -15.52 -8.45 14.43
N ASN A 159 -16.14 -9.63 14.33
CA ASN A 159 -15.49 -10.87 14.74
C ASN A 159 -14.24 -11.17 13.88
N ARG A 160 -13.36 -12.05 14.38
CA ARG A 160 -12.06 -12.38 13.73
C ARG A 160 -12.19 -12.78 12.27
N LYS A 161 -13.20 -13.61 11.94
CA LYS A 161 -13.43 -14.09 10.57
C LYS A 161 -13.78 -12.94 9.62
N LYS A 162 -14.69 -12.06 10.03
CA LYS A 162 -15.11 -10.90 9.24
C LYS A 162 -13.98 -9.87 9.12
N ALA A 163 -13.24 -9.64 10.18
CA ALA A 163 -12.05 -8.77 10.16
C ALA A 163 -10.97 -9.30 9.21
N PHE A 164 -10.67 -10.59 9.27
CA PHE A 164 -9.75 -11.25 8.32
C PHE A 164 -10.21 -11.07 6.88
N LEU A 165 -11.49 -11.33 6.59
CA LEU A 165 -12.04 -11.16 5.24
C LEU A 165 -11.93 -9.71 4.74
N LYS A 166 -12.04 -8.72 5.61
CA LYS A 166 -11.80 -7.32 5.23
C LYS A 166 -10.36 -7.09 4.77
N GLY A 167 -9.37 -7.61 5.49
CA GLY A 167 -7.97 -7.56 5.05
C GLY A 167 -7.74 -8.27 3.72
N VAL A 168 -8.28 -9.49 3.53
CA VAL A 168 -8.19 -10.23 2.27
C VAL A 168 -8.84 -9.46 1.12
N LEU A 169 -10.03 -8.90 1.32
CA LEU A 169 -10.77 -8.17 0.29
C LEU A 169 -10.03 -6.88 -0.12
N SER A 170 -9.37 -6.21 0.82
CA SER A 170 -8.55 -5.04 0.50
C SER A 170 -7.38 -5.40 -0.43
N GLY A 171 -6.72 -6.53 -0.20
CA GLY A 171 -5.62 -7.00 -1.05
C GLY A 171 -6.10 -7.64 -2.38
N ALA A 172 -7.35 -8.08 -2.47
CA ALA A 172 -7.84 -8.79 -3.66
C ALA A 172 -7.83 -7.93 -4.94
N VAL A 173 -7.78 -6.62 -4.82
CA VAL A 173 -7.66 -5.69 -5.97
C VAL A 173 -6.24 -5.63 -6.54
N GLU A 174 -5.22 -6.05 -5.78
CA GLU A 174 -3.81 -6.04 -6.21
C GLU A 174 -3.57 -6.95 -7.43
N PRO A 175 -3.91 -8.26 -7.42
CA PRO A 175 -3.73 -9.10 -8.59
C PRO A 175 -4.60 -8.65 -9.77
N ILE A 176 -5.77 -8.04 -9.52
CA ILE A 176 -6.62 -7.49 -10.58
C ILE A 176 -5.92 -6.30 -11.25
N GLY A 177 -5.43 -5.35 -10.45
CA GLY A 177 -4.61 -4.24 -10.92
C GLY A 177 -3.34 -4.74 -11.63
N GLY A 178 -2.70 -5.77 -11.09
CA GLY A 178 -1.52 -6.38 -11.66
C GLY A 178 -1.75 -6.98 -13.06
N VAL A 179 -2.82 -7.73 -13.25
CA VAL A 179 -3.20 -8.22 -14.58
C VAL A 179 -3.46 -7.06 -15.54
N ALA A 180 -4.17 -6.01 -15.10
CA ALA A 180 -4.37 -4.81 -15.91
C ALA A 180 -3.04 -4.13 -16.27
N GLY A 181 -2.10 -4.04 -15.32
CA GLY A 181 -0.75 -3.51 -15.55
C GLY A 181 0.03 -4.28 -16.60
N VAL A 182 0.01 -5.62 -16.54
CA VAL A 182 0.66 -6.50 -17.54
C VAL A 182 0.07 -6.28 -18.92
N LEU A 183 -1.27 -6.25 -19.03
CA LEU A 183 -1.97 -6.14 -20.32
C LEU A 183 -1.81 -4.77 -20.99
N THR A 184 -1.52 -3.75 -20.22
CA THR A 184 -1.51 -2.35 -20.68
C THR A 184 -0.10 -1.72 -20.70
N VAL A 185 0.98 -2.53 -20.62
CA VAL A 185 2.38 -2.06 -20.63
C VAL A 185 2.66 -1.04 -21.74
N GLY A 186 2.17 -1.28 -22.95
CA GLY A 186 2.36 -0.37 -24.09
C GLY A 186 1.60 0.96 -24.01
N LEU A 187 0.52 1.01 -23.22
CA LEU A 187 -0.36 2.18 -23.08
C LEU A 187 -0.09 2.95 -21.79
N ILE A 188 0.26 2.24 -20.73
CA ILE A 188 0.37 2.77 -19.37
C ILE A 188 1.68 3.51 -19.13
N SER A 189 2.75 3.26 -19.88
CA SER A 189 4.05 3.91 -19.67
C SER A 189 3.97 5.44 -19.56
N SER A 190 3.12 6.07 -20.36
CA SER A 190 2.92 7.53 -20.33
C SER A 190 2.07 8.04 -19.16
N VAL A 191 1.23 7.17 -18.59
CA VAL A 191 0.27 7.52 -17.52
C VAL A 191 0.79 7.06 -16.15
N MET A 192 1.73 6.13 -16.14
CA MET A 192 2.27 5.51 -14.92
C MET A 192 2.78 6.53 -13.90
N PRO A 193 3.56 7.58 -14.26
CA PRO A 193 4.02 8.55 -13.29
C PRO A 193 2.89 9.29 -12.57
N TYR A 194 1.76 9.48 -13.24
CA TYR A 194 0.58 10.12 -12.65
C TYR A 194 -0.19 9.17 -11.73
N LEU A 195 -0.31 7.90 -12.11
CA LEU A 195 -0.99 6.88 -11.31
C LEU A 195 -0.22 6.59 -10.02
N THR A 196 1.10 6.46 -10.10
CA THR A 196 1.94 6.24 -8.91
C THR A 196 1.96 7.47 -8.01
N ALA A 197 2.02 8.69 -8.58
CA ALA A 197 1.90 9.93 -7.81
C ALA A 197 0.53 10.07 -7.12
N PHE A 198 -0.55 9.71 -7.82
CA PHE A 198 -1.90 9.69 -7.25
C PHE A 198 -2.00 8.70 -6.08
N SER A 199 -1.46 7.49 -6.24
CA SER A 199 -1.41 6.48 -5.18
C SER A 199 -0.62 6.98 -3.97
N ALA A 200 0.56 7.56 -4.19
CA ALA A 200 1.35 8.16 -3.12
C ALA A 200 0.55 9.24 -2.35
N GLY A 201 -0.18 10.09 -3.07
CA GLY A 201 -1.03 11.12 -2.47
C GLY A 201 -2.17 10.54 -1.63
N ALA A 202 -2.81 9.50 -2.12
CA ALA A 202 -3.85 8.78 -1.38
C ALA A 202 -3.29 8.15 -0.09
N MET A 203 -2.15 7.46 -0.18
CA MET A 203 -1.47 6.86 0.99
C MET A 203 -1.05 7.92 2.01
N LEU A 204 -0.36 8.97 1.58
CA LEU A 204 0.07 10.05 2.48
C LEU A 204 -1.11 10.73 3.16
N PHE A 205 -2.23 10.95 2.44
CA PHE A 205 -3.44 11.52 3.04
C PHE A 205 -3.97 10.62 4.17
N VAL A 206 -4.08 9.31 3.94
CA VAL A 206 -4.54 8.35 4.97
C VAL A 206 -3.60 8.36 6.16
N VAL A 207 -2.29 8.28 5.93
CA VAL A 207 -1.30 8.30 7.02
C VAL A 207 -1.43 9.57 7.85
N PHE A 208 -1.45 10.73 7.21
CA PHE A 208 -1.52 11.99 7.94
C PHE A 208 -2.88 12.20 8.62
N SER A 209 -4.00 11.82 8.01
CA SER A 209 -5.31 11.95 8.63
C SER A 209 -5.51 11.03 9.82
N GLU A 210 -5.08 9.77 9.73
CA GLU A 210 -5.31 8.77 10.79
C GLU A 210 -4.30 8.87 11.94
N PHE A 211 -3.04 9.22 11.65
CA PHE A 211 -1.98 9.22 12.66
C PHE A 211 -1.74 10.58 13.30
N THR A 212 -2.15 11.69 12.67
CA THR A 212 -2.09 13.02 13.28
C THR A 212 -3.34 13.36 14.09
N ALA A 213 -4.48 12.76 13.79
CA ALA A 213 -5.75 13.06 14.47
C ALA A 213 -5.85 12.46 15.87
N LYS A 214 -5.07 11.46 16.22
CA LYS A 214 -5.14 10.78 17.52
C LYS A 214 -4.20 11.45 18.53
N LYS A 215 -4.77 12.25 19.42
CA LYS A 215 -4.09 12.67 20.68
C LYS A 215 -4.02 11.47 21.61
N GLU A 216 -2.94 10.71 21.59
CA GLU A 216 -2.82 9.50 22.41
C GLU A 216 -1.75 9.60 23.48
N ALA A 217 -2.06 9.02 24.65
CA ALA A 217 -1.12 8.75 25.73
C ALA A 217 0.09 7.89 25.28
N ASP A 218 0.00 7.23 24.14
CA ASP A 218 0.99 6.33 23.56
C ASP A 218 1.73 6.89 22.31
N GLY A 219 1.74 8.21 22.14
CA GLY A 219 2.40 8.87 21.00
C GLY A 219 3.86 8.48 20.81
N ALA A 220 4.59 8.22 21.88
CA ALA A 220 5.98 7.76 21.82
C ALA A 220 6.10 6.36 21.18
N LYS A 221 5.20 5.41 21.52
CA LYS A 221 5.20 4.07 20.92
C LYS A 221 4.86 4.12 19.43
N ASN A 222 3.89 4.97 19.07
CA ASN A 222 3.52 5.20 17.69
C ASN A 222 4.71 5.77 16.89
N ALA A 223 5.39 6.80 17.42
CA ALA A 223 6.56 7.39 16.79
C ALA A 223 7.73 6.40 16.65
N ILE A 224 8.00 5.58 17.67
CA ILE A 224 9.02 4.52 17.60
C ILE A 224 8.65 3.51 16.51
N GLY A 225 7.40 3.05 16.50
CA GLY A 225 6.92 2.16 15.45
C GLY A 225 7.11 2.75 14.06
N ALA A 226 6.72 4.02 13.86
CA ALA A 226 6.85 4.72 12.58
C ALA A 226 8.32 4.83 12.13
N ILE A 227 9.24 5.17 13.01
CA ILE A 227 10.67 5.23 12.69
C ILE A 227 11.20 3.85 12.28
N VAL A 228 10.84 2.80 13.03
CA VAL A 228 11.30 1.43 12.73
C VAL A 228 10.73 0.96 11.39
N GLY A 229 9.44 1.16 11.15
CA GLY A 229 8.78 0.80 9.89
C GLY A 229 9.38 1.55 8.69
N PHE A 230 9.59 2.86 8.85
CA PHE A 230 10.21 3.71 7.83
C PHE A 230 11.63 3.22 7.46
N ILE A 231 12.49 2.97 8.46
CA ILE A 231 13.86 2.49 8.23
C ILE A 231 13.84 1.13 7.53
N LEU A 232 12.98 0.22 7.97
CA LEU A 232 12.89 -1.13 7.41
C LEU A 232 12.47 -1.08 5.93
N MET A 233 11.46 -0.30 5.61
CA MET A 233 10.97 -0.19 4.24
C MET A 233 11.96 0.55 3.33
N MET A 234 12.52 1.66 3.81
CA MET A 234 13.59 2.36 3.09
C MET A 234 14.76 1.43 2.77
N ALA A 235 15.19 0.63 3.76
CA ALA A 235 16.29 -0.32 3.54
C ALA A 235 15.91 -1.41 2.54
N ALA A 236 14.67 -1.93 2.60
CA ALA A 236 14.18 -2.92 1.65
C ALA A 236 14.16 -2.36 0.22
N ASP A 237 13.61 -1.15 0.02
CA ASP A 237 13.59 -0.50 -1.30
C ASP A 237 14.99 -0.29 -1.86
N VAL A 238 15.90 0.29 -1.07
CA VAL A 238 17.28 0.57 -1.51
C VAL A 238 18.04 -0.71 -1.84
N LEU A 239 17.90 -1.77 -1.01
CA LEU A 239 18.61 -3.04 -1.23
C LEU A 239 18.05 -3.84 -2.41
N LEU A 240 16.75 -3.72 -2.70
CA LEU A 240 16.10 -4.45 -3.79
C LEU A 240 16.19 -3.68 -5.13
N SER A 241 16.45 -2.36 -5.10
CA SER A 241 16.61 -1.53 -6.29
C SER A 241 18.08 -1.46 -6.78
N ALA A 242 19.02 -1.95 -5.98
CA ALA A 242 20.44 -2.03 -6.33
C ALA A 242 20.76 -3.30 -7.13
#